data_b4150a5aa780a0413dad8f929ae6d7d7
#
_entry.id   b4150a5aa780a0413dad8f929ae6d7d7
#
_cell.length_a   1.000
_cell.length_b   1.000
_cell.length_c   1.000
_cell.angle_alpha   90.00
_cell.angle_beta   90.00
_cell.angle_gamma   90.00
#
_symmetry.space_group_name_H-M   'P 1'
#
loop_
_entity.id
_entity.type
_entity.pdbx_description
1 polymer ?
#
loop_
_entity_poly.entity_id
_entity_poly.type
_entity_poly.pdbx_seq_one_letter_code
_entity_poly.pdbx_strand_id
1 'polypeptide(L)'
;MKIIAIGAVTAGGKTTLVNAIKDKLTRTASLHFDDYSFDGEVNDFYKWVSDGANYNVWDLSPLKADIEKIINSDRYDYLLLDYPFAYQNKMIKDYLDCCIFIDTPLDIALARKVLRDMKESSADDIRYEMDVYLKYARIA
;
A
#
# COMPACT_ATOMS: atom_id res chain seq x y z
N MET A 1 -20.73 1.93 8.39
CA MET A 1 -19.28 2.16 8.35
C MET A 1 -18.85 2.37 6.91
N LYS A 2 -17.89 3.29 6.67
CA LYS A 2 -17.29 3.50 5.35
C LYS A 2 -15.85 2.98 5.35
N ILE A 3 -15.49 2.20 4.30
CA ILE A 3 -14.15 1.61 4.14
C ILE A 3 -13.44 2.33 3.00
N ILE A 4 -12.35 3.00 3.32
CA ILE A 4 -11.63 3.88 2.42
C ILE A 4 -10.19 3.36 2.28
N ALA A 5 -9.81 2.92 1.09
CA ALA A 5 -8.44 2.58 0.79
C ALA A 5 -7.65 3.84 0.39
N ILE A 6 -6.42 3.94 0.85
CA ILE A 6 -5.48 4.99 0.49
C ILE A 6 -4.30 4.34 -0.20
N GLY A 7 -4.18 4.61 -1.49
CA GLY A 7 -3.13 4.12 -2.38
C GLY A 7 -2.14 5.21 -2.75
N ALA A 8 -0.92 4.84 -3.00
CA ALA A 8 0.13 5.67 -3.58
C ALA A 8 1.29 4.77 -4.02
N VAL A 9 2.20 5.31 -4.80
CA VAL A 9 3.51 4.67 -5.02
C VAL A 9 4.27 4.53 -3.69
N THR A 10 5.27 3.66 -3.63
CA THR A 10 6.16 3.52 -2.46
C THR A 10 6.71 4.89 -2.06
N ALA A 11 6.70 5.17 -0.76
CA ALA A 11 7.06 6.48 -0.18
C ALA A 11 6.18 7.66 -0.65
N GLY A 12 5.01 7.39 -1.23
CA GLY A 12 4.06 8.40 -1.71
C GLY A 12 3.25 9.10 -0.62
N GLY A 13 3.33 8.67 0.66
CA GLY A 13 2.68 9.35 1.78
C GLY A 13 1.39 8.71 2.29
N LYS A 14 1.08 7.46 1.90
CA LYS A 14 -0.13 6.73 2.37
C LYS A 14 -0.30 6.77 3.89
N THR A 15 0.69 6.27 4.60
CA THR A 15 0.67 6.17 6.07
C THR A 15 0.51 7.53 6.73
N THR A 16 1.18 8.55 6.19
CA THR A 16 1.05 9.93 6.68
C THR A 16 -0.38 10.44 6.54
N LEU A 17 -1.02 10.21 5.39
CA LEU A 17 -2.40 10.63 5.16
C LEU A 17 -3.39 9.85 6.03
N VAL A 18 -3.23 8.52 6.14
CA VAL A 18 -4.07 7.68 7.01
C VAL A 18 -4.05 8.21 8.44
N ASN A 19 -2.86 8.46 8.99
CA ASN A 19 -2.72 8.97 10.35
C ASN A 19 -3.34 10.37 10.50
N ALA A 20 -3.12 11.27 9.55
CA ALA A 20 -3.67 12.62 9.58
C ALA A 20 -5.22 12.63 9.53
N ILE A 21 -5.83 11.72 8.78
CA ILE A 21 -7.29 11.57 8.73
C ILE A 21 -7.80 10.98 10.05
N LYS A 22 -7.14 9.93 10.54
CA LYS A 22 -7.51 9.27 11.80
C LYS A 22 -7.49 10.23 12.99
N ASP A 23 -6.54 11.15 13.03
CA ASP A 23 -6.45 12.17 14.09
C ASP A 23 -7.60 13.19 14.04
N LYS A 24 -8.24 13.34 12.91
CA LYS A 24 -9.34 14.31 12.71
C LYS A 24 -10.74 13.71 12.79
N LEU A 25 -10.88 12.42 12.54
CA LEU A 25 -12.17 11.75 12.52
C LEU A 25 -12.32 10.85 13.76
N THR A 26 -13.42 11.07 14.49
CA THR A 26 -13.79 10.18 15.60
C THR A 26 -14.30 8.84 15.07
N ARG A 27 -14.27 7.81 15.92
CA ARG A 27 -14.74 6.47 15.62
C ARG A 27 -14.13 5.90 14.32
N THR A 28 -12.80 6.12 14.15
CA THR A 28 -12.04 5.68 12.98
C THR A 28 -11.02 4.63 13.35
N ALA A 29 -11.06 3.49 12.67
CA ALA A 29 -10.02 2.46 12.70
C ALA A 29 -9.08 2.61 11.51
N SER A 30 -7.87 2.07 11.61
CA SER A 30 -6.95 1.95 10.48
C SER A 30 -6.28 0.57 10.48
N LEU A 31 -6.04 0.03 9.28
CA LEU A 31 -5.23 -1.15 9.04
C LEU A 31 -4.14 -0.78 8.03
N HIS A 32 -2.94 -1.29 8.26
CA HIS A 32 -1.77 -0.99 7.43
C HIS A 32 -1.29 -2.28 6.78
N PHE A 33 -1.21 -2.29 5.46
CA PHE A 33 -0.80 -3.45 4.67
C PHE A 33 0.57 -4.01 5.11
N ASP A 34 1.50 -3.11 5.42
CA ASP A 34 2.86 -3.48 5.81
C ASP A 34 2.97 -4.13 7.20
N ASP A 35 1.88 -4.13 8.00
CA ASP A 35 1.83 -4.82 9.30
C ASP A 35 1.53 -6.33 9.16
N TYR A 36 1.26 -6.80 7.94
CA TYR A 36 0.90 -8.19 7.64
C TYR A 36 2.02 -8.91 6.90
N SER A 37 2.04 -10.24 7.04
CA SER A 37 2.74 -11.17 6.15
C SER A 37 1.70 -11.96 5.39
N PHE A 38 1.86 -12.09 4.07
CA PHE A 38 0.90 -12.73 3.20
C PHE A 38 1.50 -13.94 2.49
N ASP A 39 0.73 -15.02 2.39
CA ASP A 39 1.08 -16.11 1.50
C ASP A 39 0.99 -15.64 0.04
N GLY A 40 1.89 -16.14 -0.81
CA GLY A 40 2.00 -15.69 -2.21
C GLY A 40 2.63 -14.32 -2.39
N GLU A 41 3.25 -13.76 -1.36
CA GLU A 41 4.00 -12.52 -1.42
C GLU A 41 5.08 -12.56 -2.51
N VAL A 42 5.14 -11.50 -3.31
CA VAL A 42 6.05 -11.42 -4.44
C VAL A 42 7.46 -11.05 -3.95
N ASN A 43 8.43 -11.95 -4.16
CA ASN A 43 9.84 -11.69 -3.81
C ASN A 43 10.59 -10.92 -4.89
N ASP A 44 10.28 -11.17 -6.17
CA ASP A 44 10.82 -10.44 -7.31
C ASP A 44 9.73 -9.57 -7.93
N PHE A 45 9.62 -8.36 -7.41
CA PHE A 45 8.61 -7.39 -7.83
C PHE A 45 8.76 -7.00 -9.31
N TYR A 46 9.98 -6.91 -9.80
CA TYR A 46 10.24 -6.51 -11.19
C TYR A 46 9.81 -7.59 -12.19
N LYS A 47 10.11 -8.85 -11.87
CA LYS A 47 9.62 -9.98 -12.66
C LYS A 47 8.09 -10.03 -12.64
N TRP A 48 7.48 -9.86 -11.49
CA TRP A 48 6.03 -9.84 -11.34
C TRP A 48 5.36 -8.75 -12.18
N VAL A 49 5.91 -7.53 -12.19
CA VAL A 49 5.43 -6.43 -13.05
C VAL A 49 5.57 -6.79 -14.52
N SER A 50 6.72 -7.35 -14.94
CA SER A 50 6.98 -7.79 -16.32
C SER A 50 6.03 -8.90 -16.76
N ASP A 51 5.58 -9.76 -15.85
CA ASP A 51 4.66 -10.87 -16.09
C ASP A 51 3.17 -10.42 -16.05
N GLY A 52 2.89 -9.11 -15.96
CA GLY A 52 1.55 -8.55 -16.04
C GLY A 52 0.91 -8.20 -14.70
N ALA A 53 1.67 -8.17 -13.61
CA ALA A 53 1.27 -7.68 -12.28
C ALA A 53 -0.05 -8.27 -11.77
N ASN A 54 -0.15 -9.60 -11.66
CA ASN A 54 -1.33 -10.23 -11.12
C ASN A 54 -1.43 -10.05 -9.60
N TYR A 55 -2.25 -9.10 -9.15
CA TYR A 55 -2.46 -8.79 -7.73
C TYR A 55 -3.15 -9.91 -6.94
N ASN A 56 -3.77 -10.87 -7.61
CA ASN A 56 -4.48 -11.97 -6.96
C ASN A 56 -3.57 -13.14 -6.55
N VAL A 57 -2.26 -13.05 -6.78
CA VAL A 57 -1.28 -13.99 -6.23
C VAL A 57 -1.10 -13.81 -4.71
N TRP A 58 -1.42 -12.61 -4.20
CA TRP A 58 -1.37 -12.29 -2.78
C TRP A 58 -2.59 -12.84 -2.06
N ASP A 59 -2.38 -13.71 -1.07
CA ASP A 59 -3.44 -14.16 -0.19
C ASP A 59 -3.66 -13.15 0.95
N LEU A 60 -4.65 -12.29 0.79
CA LEU A 60 -4.98 -11.24 1.76
C LEU A 60 -5.96 -11.70 2.85
N SER A 61 -6.09 -13.00 3.09
CA SER A 61 -6.99 -13.54 4.12
C SER A 61 -6.79 -12.93 5.51
N PRO A 62 -5.55 -12.68 6.00
CA PRO A 62 -5.35 -12.04 7.30
C PRO A 62 -5.92 -10.62 7.36
N LEU A 63 -5.68 -9.81 6.33
CA LEU A 63 -6.22 -8.45 6.24
C LEU A 63 -7.76 -8.47 6.15
N LYS A 64 -8.31 -9.37 5.31
CA LYS A 64 -9.75 -9.57 5.18
C LYS A 64 -10.40 -9.93 6.52
N ALA A 65 -9.82 -10.84 7.29
CA ALA A 65 -10.33 -11.25 8.59
C ALA A 65 -10.39 -10.07 9.58
N ASP A 66 -9.40 -9.19 9.57
CA ASP A 66 -9.40 -8.01 10.45
C ASP A 66 -10.40 -6.94 9.97
N ILE A 67 -10.58 -6.76 8.67
CA ILE A 67 -11.67 -5.93 8.13
C ILE A 67 -13.03 -6.44 8.65
N GLU A 68 -13.30 -7.73 8.54
CA GLU A 68 -14.56 -8.35 8.99
C GLU A 68 -14.76 -8.21 10.51
N LYS A 69 -13.72 -8.36 11.33
CA LYS A 69 -13.79 -8.12 12.78
C LYS A 69 -14.18 -6.67 13.08
N ILE A 70 -13.61 -5.71 12.37
CA ILE A 70 -13.91 -4.28 12.56
C ILE A 70 -15.34 -3.99 12.16
N ILE A 71 -15.81 -4.51 11.03
CA ILE A 71 -17.20 -4.39 10.57
C ILE A 71 -18.16 -4.89 11.66
N ASN A 72 -17.92 -6.08 12.17
CA ASN A 72 -18.79 -6.74 13.14
C ASN A 72 -18.72 -6.12 14.55
N SER A 73 -17.74 -5.28 14.83
CA SER A 73 -17.60 -4.64 16.14
C SER A 73 -18.60 -3.51 16.41
N ASP A 74 -19.15 -2.93 15.35
CA ASP A 74 -20.04 -1.73 15.37
C ASP A 74 -19.49 -0.53 16.16
N ARG A 75 -18.15 -0.45 16.29
CA ARG A 75 -17.47 0.59 17.06
C ARG A 75 -17.05 1.79 16.24
N TYR A 76 -16.96 1.61 14.91
CA TYR A 76 -16.33 2.55 14.00
C TYR A 76 -17.28 3.00 12.90
N ASP A 77 -17.18 4.26 12.53
CA ASP A 77 -17.90 4.84 11.40
C ASP A 77 -17.05 4.80 10.12
N TYR A 78 -15.71 4.77 10.30
CA TYR A 78 -14.73 4.72 9.21
C TYR A 78 -13.68 3.65 9.48
N LEU A 79 -13.27 2.97 8.39
CA LEU A 79 -12.07 2.13 8.34
C LEU A 79 -11.17 2.65 7.23
N LEU A 80 -9.96 3.07 7.59
CA LEU A 80 -8.94 3.51 6.66
C LEU A 80 -7.97 2.36 6.40
N LEU A 81 -7.73 2.05 5.13
CA LEU A 81 -6.75 1.04 4.72
C LEU A 81 -5.54 1.75 4.08
N ASP A 82 -4.38 1.69 4.74
CA ASP A 82 -3.09 1.96 4.09
C ASP A 82 -2.77 0.77 3.19
N TYR A 83 -3.21 0.85 1.92
CA TYR A 83 -3.33 -0.33 1.06
C TYR A 83 -2.93 -0.01 -0.38
N PRO A 84 -1.92 -0.70 -0.94
CA PRO A 84 -1.33 -0.31 -2.21
C PRO A 84 -2.12 -0.77 -3.45
N PHE A 85 -3.02 -1.75 -3.33
CA PHE A 85 -3.58 -2.42 -4.50
C PHE A 85 -4.91 -1.85 -4.99
N ALA A 86 -5.48 -0.83 -4.34
CA ALA A 86 -6.76 -0.24 -4.71
C ALA A 86 -7.84 -1.33 -4.94
N TYR A 87 -8.44 -1.41 -6.12
CA TYR A 87 -9.46 -2.41 -6.47
C TYR A 87 -8.91 -3.67 -7.13
N GLN A 88 -7.58 -3.86 -7.18
CA GLN A 88 -6.96 -4.91 -8.00
C GLN A 88 -7.03 -6.32 -7.39
N ASN A 89 -7.06 -6.45 -6.06
CA ASN A 89 -7.17 -7.75 -5.42
C ASN A 89 -8.62 -8.11 -5.15
N LYS A 90 -9.07 -9.27 -5.66
CA LYS A 90 -10.46 -9.75 -5.58
C LYS A 90 -10.96 -9.98 -4.15
N MET A 91 -10.07 -10.23 -3.19
CA MET A 91 -10.47 -10.52 -1.81
C MET A 91 -10.89 -9.25 -1.04
N ILE A 92 -10.38 -8.09 -1.45
CA ILE A 92 -10.56 -6.82 -0.72
C ILE A 92 -11.47 -5.85 -1.48
N LYS A 93 -11.44 -5.86 -2.81
CA LYS A 93 -12.11 -4.84 -3.64
C LYS A 93 -13.58 -4.60 -3.30
N ASP A 94 -14.33 -5.66 -2.95
CA ASP A 94 -15.77 -5.58 -2.71
C ASP A 94 -16.11 -5.01 -1.32
N TYR A 95 -15.12 -4.84 -0.43
CA TYR A 95 -15.27 -4.15 0.85
C TYR A 95 -15.11 -2.63 0.72
N LEU A 96 -14.47 -2.15 -0.35
CA LEU A 96 -14.08 -0.75 -0.48
C LEU A 96 -15.26 0.11 -0.95
N ASP A 97 -15.64 1.10 -0.16
CA ASP A 97 -16.57 2.16 -0.59
C ASP A 97 -15.90 3.14 -1.55
N CYS A 98 -14.63 3.49 -1.31
CA CYS A 98 -13.83 4.30 -2.23
C CYS A 98 -12.33 4.07 -2.05
N CYS A 99 -11.57 4.51 -3.05
CA CYS A 99 -10.13 4.53 -3.01
C CYS A 99 -9.63 5.94 -3.31
N ILE A 100 -8.75 6.46 -2.44
CA ILE A 100 -8.04 7.73 -2.65
C ILE A 100 -6.63 7.38 -3.10
N PHE A 101 -6.23 7.88 -4.26
CA PHE A 101 -4.86 7.74 -4.75
C PHE A 101 -4.09 9.04 -4.57
N ILE A 102 -2.92 8.97 -3.93
CA ILE A 102 -2.02 10.11 -3.76
C ILE A 102 -1.06 10.11 -4.94
N ASP A 103 -1.23 11.08 -5.83
CA ASP A 103 -0.38 11.25 -7.00
C ASP A 103 0.88 12.04 -6.65
N THR A 104 1.75 11.43 -5.84
CA THR A 104 3.05 12.03 -5.51
C THR A 104 3.99 11.91 -6.73
N PRO A 105 4.64 13.00 -7.14
CA PRO A 105 5.63 12.95 -8.22
C PRO A 105 6.69 11.88 -7.95
N LEU A 106 7.02 11.11 -9.00
CA LEU A 106 7.89 9.93 -8.87
C LEU A 106 9.31 10.26 -8.40
N ASP A 107 9.84 11.43 -8.77
CA ASP A 107 11.14 11.93 -8.32
C ASP A 107 11.15 12.21 -6.81
N ILE A 108 10.08 12.79 -6.29
CA ILE A 108 9.90 13.02 -4.84
C ILE A 108 9.75 11.68 -4.10
N ALA A 109 8.95 10.78 -4.63
CA ALA A 109 8.75 9.46 -4.03
C ALA A 109 10.06 8.65 -4.00
N LEU A 110 10.83 8.67 -5.10
CA LEU A 110 12.15 8.03 -5.18
C LEU A 110 13.12 8.62 -4.15
N ALA A 111 13.23 9.93 -4.06
CA ALA A 111 14.10 10.60 -3.10
C ALA A 111 13.73 10.20 -1.66
N ARG A 112 12.45 10.19 -1.30
CA ARG A 112 11.96 9.77 0.01
C ARG A 112 12.27 8.30 0.30
N LYS A 113 12.09 7.42 -0.70
CA LYS A 113 12.40 5.99 -0.60
C LYS A 113 13.88 5.76 -0.31
N VAL A 114 14.76 6.39 -1.08
CA VAL A 114 16.22 6.28 -0.89
C VAL A 114 16.64 6.77 0.49
N LEU A 115 16.15 7.93 0.92
CA LEU A 115 16.47 8.49 2.23
C LEU A 115 15.95 7.64 3.40
N ARG A 116 14.83 6.97 3.23
CA ARG A 116 14.23 6.11 4.26
C ARG A 116 14.89 4.74 4.35
N ASP A 117 15.06 4.08 3.20
CA ASP A 117 15.34 2.64 3.13
C ASP A 117 16.81 2.34 2.86
N MET A 118 17.59 3.30 2.34
CA MET A 118 18.96 3.09 1.83
C MET A 118 20.02 3.89 2.57
N LYS A 119 19.81 4.23 3.83
CA LYS A 119 20.76 5.01 4.65
C LYS A 119 22.13 4.36 4.77
N GLU A 120 22.15 3.03 4.88
CA GLU A 120 23.37 2.22 5.05
C GLU A 120 23.79 1.51 3.76
N SER A 121 23.13 1.80 2.63
CA SER A 121 23.43 1.16 1.35
C SER A 121 24.63 1.79 0.67
N SER A 122 25.36 0.98 -0.14
CA SER A 122 26.46 1.47 -0.95
C SER A 122 25.97 2.39 -2.09
N ALA A 123 26.87 3.17 -2.65
CA ALA A 123 26.55 3.99 -3.83
C ALA A 123 26.14 3.14 -5.05
N ASP A 124 26.71 1.94 -5.19
CA ASP A 124 26.36 1.02 -6.28
C ASP A 124 24.96 0.43 -6.09
N ASP A 125 24.55 0.10 -4.87
CA ASP A 125 23.18 -0.33 -4.56
C ASP A 125 22.16 0.76 -4.86
N ILE A 126 22.47 2.00 -4.52
CA ILE A 126 21.61 3.16 -4.80
C ILE A 126 21.48 3.37 -6.31
N ARG A 127 22.59 3.26 -7.07
CA ARG A 127 22.54 3.37 -8.55
C ARG A 127 21.72 2.25 -9.17
N TYR A 128 21.86 1.03 -8.68
CA TYR A 128 21.07 -0.11 -9.13
C TYR A 128 19.58 0.14 -8.89
N GLU A 129 19.21 0.58 -7.70
CA GLU A 129 17.82 0.90 -7.36
C GLU A 129 17.24 1.99 -8.28
N MET A 130 18.02 3.03 -8.59
CA MET A 130 17.61 4.09 -9.51
C MET A 130 17.39 3.58 -10.93
N ASP A 131 18.29 2.72 -11.45
CA ASP A 131 18.16 2.13 -12.79
C ASP A 131 16.89 1.27 -12.89
N VAL A 132 16.65 0.46 -11.89
CA VAL A 132 15.47 -0.38 -11.78
C VAL A 132 14.20 0.47 -11.67
N TYR A 133 14.21 1.51 -10.87
CA TYR A 133 13.08 2.43 -10.72
C TYR A 133 12.70 3.10 -12.06
N LEU A 134 13.69 3.54 -12.83
CA LEU A 134 13.46 4.11 -14.15
C LEU A 134 12.81 3.13 -15.13
N LYS A 135 13.15 1.85 -15.04
CA LYS A 135 12.60 0.80 -15.91
C LYS A 135 11.16 0.41 -15.57
N TYR A 136 10.82 0.36 -14.30
CA TYR A 136 9.61 -0.31 -13.83
C TYR A 136 8.61 0.59 -13.10
N ALA A 137 8.99 1.72 -12.56
CA ALA A 137 8.11 2.56 -11.75
C ALA A 137 6.90 3.14 -12.51
N ARG A 138 6.96 3.20 -13.83
CA ARG A 138 5.87 3.69 -14.69
C ARG A 138 4.91 2.58 -15.14
N ILE A 139 5.23 1.34 -14.85
CA ILE A 139 4.48 0.16 -15.32
C ILE A 139 3.61 -0.40 -14.18
N ALA A 140 4.00 -0.17 -12.94
CA ALA A 140 3.33 -0.67 -11.73
C ALA A 140 2.19 0.22 -11.24
#